data_6dc2af71e812a3472f0463d7b5083d0f
#
_entry.id   6dc2af71e812a3472f0463d7b5083d0f
#
_cell.length_a   1.000
_cell.length_b   1.000
_cell.length_c   1.000
_cell.angle_alpha   90.00
_cell.angle_beta   90.00
_cell.angle_gamma   90.00
#
_symmetry.space_group_name_H-M   'P 1'
#
loop_
_entity.id
_entity.type
_entity.pdbx_description
1 polymer ?
#
loop_
_entity_poly.entity_id
_entity_poly.type
_entity_poly.pdbx_seq_one_letter_code
_entity_poly.pdbx_strand_id
1 'polypeptide(L)'
;MTVEPAAGIGRFLTLADTAEILNISAGQAYALVRSGELPAIKIGAHGQWRVERSVLEGFIAAKYEESRRMSLWQQSEFADLPELFAEAPRLD
;
A
#
# COMPACT_ATOMS: atom_id res chain seq x y z
N MET A 1 -29.34 -7.19 -0.15
CA MET A 1 -28.94 -6.92 -0.17
C MET A 1 -28.43 -6.55 0.57
N THR A 2 -28.23 -6.59 0.89
CA THR A 2 -27.97 -6.19 1.73
C THR A 2 -26.69 -6.17 2.10
N VAL A 3 -26.06 -6.81 2.36
CA VAL A 3 -24.84 -6.82 2.59
C VAL A 3 -24.16 -6.19 1.66
N GLU A 4 -24.56 -6.27 0.68
CA GLU A 4 -24.07 -5.71 -0.28
C GLU A 4 -24.04 -4.33 -0.21
N PRO A 5 -24.85 -3.68 0.44
CA PRO A 5 -24.79 -2.29 0.59
C PRO A 5 -23.42 -1.91 1.02
N ALA A 6 -22.90 -2.65 1.92
CA ALA A 6 -21.62 -2.29 2.41
C ALA A 6 -20.61 -2.49 1.32
N ALA A 7 -20.75 -3.54 0.56
CA ALA A 7 -19.82 -3.79 -0.49
C ALA A 7 -19.91 -2.70 -1.53
N GLY A 8 -21.10 -2.28 -1.86
CA GLY A 8 -21.26 -1.24 -2.85
C GLY A 8 -20.71 0.06 -2.37
N ILE A 9 -20.96 0.38 -1.11
CA ILE A 9 -20.50 1.62 -0.57
C ILE A 9 -18.99 1.60 -0.51
N GLY A 10 -18.41 0.46 -0.26
CA GLY A 10 -16.98 0.40 -0.08
C GLY A 10 -16.19 0.29 -1.36
N ARG A 11 -16.81 0.44 -2.49
CA ARG A 11 -16.07 0.29 -3.72
C ARG A 11 -15.05 1.40 -3.95
N PHE A 12 -15.39 2.62 -3.59
CA PHE A 12 -14.48 3.74 -3.74
C PHE A 12 -14.18 4.34 -2.38
N LEU A 13 -12.92 4.68 -2.18
CA LEU A 13 -12.45 5.19 -0.91
C LEU A 13 -11.97 6.62 -1.09
N THR A 14 -12.12 7.42 -0.06
CA THR A 14 -11.54 8.76 -0.06
C THR A 14 -10.06 8.62 0.25
N LEU A 15 -9.31 9.71 0.13
CA LEU A 15 -7.91 9.69 0.54
C LEU A 15 -7.80 9.44 2.04
N ALA A 16 -8.72 9.97 2.81
CA ALA A 16 -8.71 9.75 4.25
C ALA A 16 -8.93 8.27 4.57
N ASP A 17 -9.88 7.64 3.87
CA ASP A 17 -10.11 6.22 4.06
C ASP A 17 -8.89 5.41 3.69
N THR A 18 -8.26 5.78 2.58
CA THR A 18 -7.08 5.09 2.09
C THR A 18 -5.94 5.20 3.10
N ALA A 19 -5.74 6.40 3.62
CA ALA A 19 -4.70 6.62 4.60
C ALA A 19 -4.94 5.78 5.84
N GLU A 20 -6.20 5.71 6.25
CA GLU A 20 -6.54 4.94 7.42
C GLU A 20 -6.29 3.45 7.21
N ILE A 21 -6.68 2.95 6.05
CA ILE A 21 -6.48 1.53 5.75
C ILE A 21 -5.00 1.20 5.70
N LEU A 22 -4.20 2.09 5.11
CA LEU A 22 -2.76 1.85 5.02
C LEU A 22 -2.02 2.28 6.28
N ASN A 23 -2.72 2.94 7.18
CA ASN A 23 -2.15 3.44 8.43
C ASN A 23 -1.00 4.39 8.14
N ILE A 24 -1.22 5.33 7.24
CA ILE A 24 -0.25 6.36 6.91
C ILE A 24 -0.96 7.70 7.00
N SER A 25 -0.23 8.78 6.88
CA SER A 25 -0.82 10.10 6.96
C SER A 25 -1.58 10.43 5.69
N ALA A 26 -2.47 11.38 5.77
CA ALA A 26 -3.22 11.82 4.60
C ALA A 26 -2.27 12.39 3.55
N GLY A 27 -1.24 13.07 4.00
CA GLY A 27 -0.25 13.60 3.07
C GLY A 27 0.49 12.52 2.32
N GLN A 28 0.80 11.42 3.01
CA GLN A 28 1.46 10.31 2.36
C GLN A 28 0.53 9.65 1.34
N ALA A 29 -0.74 9.50 1.70
CA ALA A 29 -1.70 8.92 0.76
C ALA A 29 -1.82 9.82 -0.46
N TYR A 30 -1.88 11.13 -0.25
CA TYR A 30 -1.96 12.07 -1.35
C TYR A 30 -0.71 11.96 -2.25
N ALA A 31 0.45 11.81 -1.65
CA ALA A 31 1.69 11.69 -2.40
C ALA A 31 1.70 10.43 -3.27
N LEU A 32 1.17 9.34 -2.74
CA LEU A 32 1.10 8.10 -3.50
C LEU A 32 0.21 8.26 -4.72
N VAL A 33 -0.90 8.98 -4.55
CA VAL A 33 -1.83 9.19 -5.64
C VAL A 33 -1.23 10.18 -6.64
N ARG A 34 -0.61 11.24 -6.15
CA ARG A 34 -0.03 12.24 -7.03
C ARG A 34 1.08 11.66 -7.89
N SER A 35 1.87 10.78 -7.34
CA SER A 35 2.98 10.19 -8.06
C SER A 35 2.52 9.13 -9.05
N GLY A 36 1.29 8.69 -8.93
CA GLY A 36 0.79 7.62 -9.79
C GLY A 36 1.11 6.25 -9.27
N GLU A 37 1.79 6.17 -8.13
CA GLU A 37 2.12 4.88 -7.57
C GLU A 37 0.85 4.16 -7.15
N LEU A 38 -0.13 4.88 -6.64
CA LEU A 38 -1.42 4.33 -6.30
C LEU A 38 -2.45 4.93 -7.25
N PRO A 39 -2.95 4.19 -8.21
CA PRO A 39 -3.89 4.74 -9.18
C PRO A 39 -5.17 5.20 -8.50
N ALA A 40 -5.64 6.35 -8.92
CA ALA A 40 -6.86 6.93 -8.37
C ALA A 40 -7.50 7.80 -9.43
N ILE A 41 -8.74 8.15 -9.21
CA ILE A 41 -9.47 8.99 -10.17
C ILE A 41 -10.07 10.18 -9.45
N LYS A 42 -10.32 11.22 -10.20
CA LYS A 42 -10.97 12.40 -9.66
C LYS A 42 -12.41 12.38 -10.08
N ILE A 43 -13.28 12.61 -9.13
CA ILE A 43 -14.70 12.58 -9.40
C ILE A 43 -15.33 13.86 -8.88
N GLY A 44 -16.29 14.35 -9.60
CA GLY A 44 -17.04 15.49 -9.16
C GLY A 44 -16.51 16.80 -9.68
N ALA A 45 -17.31 17.84 -9.50
CA ALA A 45 -16.96 19.15 -10.00
C ALA A 45 -15.68 19.68 -9.38
N HIS A 46 -15.41 19.30 -8.16
CA HIS A 46 -14.22 19.77 -7.47
C HIS A 46 -13.04 18.81 -7.60
N GLY A 47 -13.21 17.77 -8.39
CA GLY A 47 -12.11 16.86 -8.64
C GLY A 47 -11.57 16.18 -7.40
N GLN A 48 -12.44 15.57 -6.65
CA GLN A 48 -12.01 14.89 -5.43
C GLN A 48 -11.46 13.53 -5.78
N TRP A 49 -10.35 13.18 -5.16
CA TRP A 49 -9.70 11.89 -5.41
C TRP A 49 -10.50 10.75 -4.81
N ARG A 50 -10.57 9.66 -5.57
CA ARG A 50 -11.18 8.44 -5.08
C ARG A 50 -10.32 7.27 -5.51
N VAL A 51 -10.12 6.32 -4.61
CA VAL A 51 -9.32 5.14 -4.88
C VAL A 51 -10.25 3.94 -4.87
N GLU A 52 -10.22 3.16 -5.93
CA GLU A 52 -11.08 2.00 -6.00
C GLU A 52 -10.52 0.95 -5.06
N ARG A 53 -11.40 0.30 -4.28
CA ARG A 53 -10.95 -0.66 -3.30
C ARG A 53 -10.13 -1.78 -3.90
N SER A 54 -10.54 -2.30 -5.06
CA SER A 54 -9.79 -3.39 -5.68
C SER A 54 -8.40 -2.93 -6.10
N VAL A 55 -8.28 -1.67 -6.50
CA VAL A 55 -6.98 -1.12 -6.89
C VAL A 55 -6.10 -1.01 -5.66
N LEU A 56 -6.67 -0.58 -4.54
CA LEU A 56 -5.90 -0.49 -3.31
C LEU A 56 -5.44 -1.87 -2.85
N GLU A 57 -6.31 -2.86 -2.98
CA GLU A 57 -5.93 -4.22 -2.61
C GLU A 57 -4.80 -4.73 -3.49
N GLY A 58 -4.85 -4.41 -4.78
CA GLY A 58 -3.77 -4.78 -5.68
C GLY A 58 -2.46 -4.08 -5.33
N PHE A 59 -2.57 -2.81 -4.93
CA PHE A 59 -1.41 -2.05 -4.52
C PHE A 59 -0.77 -2.70 -3.28
N ILE A 60 -1.60 -3.10 -2.33
CA ILE A 60 -1.10 -3.73 -1.12
C ILE A 60 -0.43 -5.06 -1.46
N ALA A 61 -1.05 -5.85 -2.32
CA ALA A 61 -0.48 -7.13 -2.72
C ALA A 61 0.87 -6.93 -3.42
N ALA A 62 0.95 -5.90 -4.25
CA ALA A 62 2.20 -5.61 -4.95
C ALA A 62 3.28 -5.19 -3.98
N LYS A 63 2.91 -4.47 -2.93
CA LYS A 63 3.90 -4.05 -1.93
C LYS A 63 4.41 -5.25 -1.13
N TYR A 64 3.54 -6.21 -0.85
CA TYR A 64 3.98 -7.42 -0.18
C TYR A 64 4.95 -8.19 -1.07
N GLU A 65 4.65 -8.26 -2.34
CA GLU A 65 5.52 -8.96 -3.27
C GLU A 65 6.86 -8.26 -3.40
N GLU A 66 6.83 -6.94 -3.43
CA GLU A 66 8.03 -6.16 -3.52
C GLU A 66 8.89 -6.36 -2.28
N SER A 67 8.26 -6.38 -1.11
CA SER A 67 8.98 -6.58 0.15
C SER A 67 9.57 -7.98 0.20
N ARG A 68 8.84 -8.95 -0.29
CA ARG A 68 9.33 -10.31 -0.29
C ARG A 68 10.54 -10.43 -1.20
N ARG A 69 10.50 -9.82 -2.36
CA ARG A 69 11.61 -9.86 -3.28
C ARG A 69 12.82 -9.18 -2.70
N MET A 70 12.60 -8.04 -2.06
CA MET A 70 13.67 -7.30 -1.46
C MET A 70 14.30 -8.11 -0.32
N SER A 71 13.48 -8.79 0.45
CA SER A 71 13.95 -9.60 1.54
C SER A 71 14.80 -10.75 1.04
N LEU A 72 14.36 -11.41 -0.02
CA LEU A 72 15.12 -12.50 -0.59
C LEU A 72 16.44 -12.01 -1.16
N TRP A 73 16.42 -10.86 -1.80
CA TRP A 73 17.61 -10.29 -2.38
C TRP A 73 18.61 -9.94 -1.29
N GLN A 74 18.16 -9.34 -0.21
CA GLN A 74 19.02 -9.00 0.90
C GLN A 74 19.57 -10.24 1.57
N GLN A 75 18.76 -11.26 1.68
CA GLN A 75 19.18 -12.47 2.29
C GLN A 75 20.29 -13.09 1.46
N SER A 76 20.14 -13.10 0.17
CA SER A 76 21.12 -13.67 -0.73
C SER A 76 22.42 -12.89 -0.63
N GLU A 77 22.33 -11.59 -0.56
CA GLU A 77 23.50 -10.77 -0.49
C GLU A 77 24.21 -10.96 0.84
N PHE A 78 23.45 -11.05 1.91
CA PHE A 78 24.05 -11.22 3.23
C PHE A 78 24.56 -12.64 3.45
N ALA A 79 24.20 -13.55 2.60
CA ALA A 79 24.68 -14.91 2.76
C ALA A 79 26.19 -14.96 2.66
N ASP A 80 26.77 -13.96 1.99
CA ASP A 80 28.21 -13.93 1.85
C ASP A 80 28.88 -13.21 3.01
N LEU A 81 28.10 -12.67 3.93
CA LEU A 81 28.64 -11.92 5.05
C LEU A 81 28.02 -12.44 6.34
N PRO A 82 28.44 -13.58 6.77
CA PRO A 82 27.81 -14.20 7.94
C PRO A 82 27.86 -13.36 9.20
N GLU A 83 28.86 -12.60 9.38
CA GLU A 83 28.93 -11.81 10.58
C GLU A 83 27.84 -10.77 10.61
N LEU A 84 27.60 -10.14 9.50
CA LEU A 84 26.58 -9.15 9.45
C LEU A 84 25.26 -9.82 9.71
N PHE A 85 25.10 -10.98 9.16
CA PHE A 85 23.87 -11.70 9.32
C PHE A 85 23.66 -12.04 10.77
N ALA A 86 24.69 -12.42 11.43
CA ALA A 86 24.60 -12.79 12.82
C ALA A 86 24.19 -11.62 13.67
N GLU A 87 24.60 -10.42 13.29
CA GLU A 87 24.21 -9.30 14.05
C GLU A 87 22.85 -8.83 13.74
N ALA A 88 22.43 -9.05 12.57
CA ALA A 88 21.15 -8.55 12.17
C ALA A 88 20.06 -8.99 13.08
N PRO A 89 20.16 -10.14 13.52
CA PRO A 89 19.04 -10.60 14.28
C PRO A 89 18.63 -9.78 15.37
N ARG A 90 19.33 -9.22 15.80
CA ARG A 90 18.91 -8.58 16.76
C ARG A 90 18.05 -7.72 16.56
N LEU A 91 17.78 -7.46 16.03
CA LEU A 91 17.00 -6.67 15.88
C LEU A 91 15.93 -6.74 16.31
N ASP A 92 15.58 -7.06 16.63
CA ASP A 92 14.54 -7.11 17.11
C ASP A 92 14.23 -6.86 17.55
#